data_dcba6557d90a800d39170718cc6bea30
#
_entry.id   dcba6557d90a800d39170718cc6bea30
#
_cell.length_a   1.000
_cell.length_b   1.000
_cell.length_c   1.000
_cell.angle_alpha   90.00
_cell.angle_beta   90.00
_cell.angle_gamma   90.00
#
_symmetry.space_group_name_H-M   'P 1'
#
loop_
_entity.id
_entity.type
_entity.pdbx_description
1 polymer ?
#
loop_
_entity_poly.entity_id
_entity_poly.type
_entity_poly.pdbx_seq_one_letter_code
_entity_poly.pdbx_strand_id
1 'polypeptide(L)'
;KPDEKKLAFNVKLKWTLIVLISFFILANISLFGLSNNALERFQYLAIILGTDFGSIISLGIGPIVMASIILQLLTGAGIININTNTVEGKKLFQGIQKLLVFFFIIFEACVYVLMKGLEAMPGYSWLVILQLILGGIAIYYMNELCEKWGFGSGVSIFIAAGASWHLFTQAFQFVNTQGRNCLLDFSGTACSGKVLVLIQSIINKYPVEFASALGALLST
;
A
#
# COMPACT_ATOMS: atom_id res chain seq x y z
N LYS A 1 -11.23 -9.28 -22.17
CA LYS A 1 -12.14 -8.11 -22.31
C LYS A 1 -13.54 -8.58 -21.96
N PRO A 2 -14.32 -7.81 -21.18
CA PRO A 2 -15.72 -8.15 -20.97
C PRO A 2 -16.45 -8.02 -22.33
N ASP A 3 -17.31 -8.97 -22.62
CA ASP A 3 -18.08 -9.00 -23.86
C ASP A 3 -19.11 -7.85 -23.93
N GLU A 4 -19.48 -7.29 -22.77
CA GLU A 4 -20.39 -6.17 -22.65
C GLU A 4 -19.65 -4.84 -22.45
N LYS A 5 -20.01 -3.82 -23.23
CA LYS A 5 -19.45 -2.45 -23.14
C LYS A 5 -19.78 -1.74 -21.82
N LYS A 6 -20.81 -2.16 -21.09
CA LYS A 6 -21.21 -1.63 -19.77
C LYS A 6 -21.47 -2.78 -18.82
N LEU A 7 -20.54 -3.03 -17.93
CA LEU A 7 -20.73 -3.99 -16.84
C LEU A 7 -21.72 -3.46 -15.80
N ALA A 8 -22.61 -4.33 -15.31
CA ALA A 8 -23.52 -4.01 -14.21
C ALA A 8 -22.74 -3.62 -12.95
N PHE A 9 -23.29 -2.71 -12.15
CA PHE A 9 -22.66 -2.22 -10.91
C PHE A 9 -22.24 -3.36 -9.97
N ASN A 10 -23.10 -4.36 -9.79
CA ASN A 10 -22.85 -5.51 -8.93
C ASN A 10 -21.63 -6.34 -9.37
N VAL A 11 -21.40 -6.45 -10.68
CA VAL A 11 -20.23 -7.19 -11.21
C VAL A 11 -18.95 -6.42 -10.92
N LYS A 12 -18.97 -5.11 -11.13
CA LYS A 12 -17.81 -4.24 -10.81
C LYS A 12 -17.48 -4.27 -9.33
N LEU A 13 -18.50 -4.17 -8.47
CA LEU A 13 -18.34 -4.22 -7.01
C LEU A 13 -17.71 -5.56 -6.58
N LYS A 14 -18.22 -6.67 -7.12
CA LYS A 14 -17.72 -8.02 -6.81
C LYS A 14 -16.23 -8.16 -7.15
N TRP A 15 -15.83 -7.75 -8.35
CA TRP A 15 -14.43 -7.85 -8.78
C TRP A 15 -13.52 -6.93 -7.96
N THR A 16 -13.94 -5.70 -7.70
CA THR A 16 -13.16 -4.77 -6.86
C THR A 16 -12.98 -5.31 -5.45
N LEU A 17 -14.02 -5.91 -4.87
CA LEU A 17 -13.97 -6.49 -3.53
C LEU A 17 -13.05 -7.71 -3.46
N ILE A 18 -13.10 -8.59 -4.47
CA ILE A 18 -12.18 -9.74 -4.56
C ILE A 18 -10.73 -9.28 -4.62
N VAL A 19 -10.42 -8.29 -5.45
CA VAL A 19 -9.07 -7.75 -5.59
C VAL A 19 -8.62 -7.08 -4.29
N LEU A 20 -9.50 -6.35 -3.62
CA LEU A 20 -9.21 -5.70 -2.34
C LEU A 20 -8.90 -6.71 -1.23
N ILE A 21 -9.71 -7.77 -1.12
CA ILE A 21 -9.47 -8.86 -0.17
C ILE A 21 -8.12 -9.53 -0.46
N SER A 22 -7.84 -9.83 -1.73
CA SER A 22 -6.55 -10.42 -2.14
C SER A 22 -5.38 -9.51 -1.79
N PHE A 23 -5.53 -8.20 -1.97
CA PHE A 23 -4.52 -7.22 -1.58
C PHE A 23 -4.23 -7.26 -0.08
N PHE A 24 -5.26 -7.25 0.77
CA PHE A 24 -5.07 -7.33 2.22
C PHE A 24 -4.49 -8.67 2.68
N ILE A 25 -4.86 -9.78 2.06
CA ILE A 25 -4.26 -11.09 2.37
C ILE A 25 -2.76 -11.06 2.06
N LEU A 26 -2.36 -10.58 0.89
CA LEU A 26 -0.96 -10.50 0.49
C LEU A 26 -0.17 -9.48 1.34
N ALA A 27 -0.80 -8.41 1.82
CA ALA A 27 -0.19 -7.44 2.72
C ALA A 27 0.18 -8.05 4.08
N ASN A 28 -0.55 -9.05 4.55
CA ASN A 28 -0.29 -9.74 5.82
C ASN A 28 0.72 -10.90 5.70
N ILE A 29 1.13 -11.29 4.49
CA ILE A 29 2.14 -12.33 4.30
C ILE A 29 3.52 -11.70 4.38
N SER A 30 4.26 -12.01 5.45
CA SER A 30 5.63 -11.53 5.65
C SER A 30 6.62 -12.20 4.67
N LEU A 31 7.65 -11.44 4.27
CA LEU A 31 8.75 -11.96 3.46
C LEU A 31 9.58 -12.98 4.26
N PHE A 32 9.87 -14.12 3.64
CA PHE A 32 10.74 -15.12 4.22
C PHE A 32 12.22 -14.72 4.02
N GLY A 33 13.02 -14.83 5.09
CA GLY A 33 14.44 -14.51 5.04
C GLY A 33 14.79 -13.05 5.36
N LEU A 34 13.85 -12.29 5.95
CA LEU A 34 14.07 -10.92 6.41
C LEU A 34 14.66 -10.91 7.82
N SER A 35 15.60 -9.99 8.09
CA SER A 35 16.15 -9.78 9.42
C SER A 35 15.22 -8.95 10.30
N ASN A 36 15.10 -9.28 11.60
CA ASN A 36 14.20 -8.58 12.53
C ASN A 36 14.54 -7.09 12.70
N ASN A 37 15.78 -6.68 12.48
CA ASN A 37 16.21 -5.27 12.61
C ASN A 37 15.75 -4.38 11.46
N ALA A 38 15.38 -4.95 10.31
CA ALA A 38 14.92 -4.19 9.15
C ALA A 38 13.54 -3.57 9.38
N LEU A 39 12.69 -4.24 10.15
CA LEU A 39 11.30 -3.81 10.39
C LEU A 39 11.21 -2.52 11.20
N GLU A 40 12.10 -2.30 12.18
CA GLU A 40 12.03 -1.13 13.07
C GLU A 40 12.41 0.18 12.36
N ARG A 41 13.39 0.15 11.45
CA ARG A 41 13.89 1.36 10.76
C ARG A 41 12.89 1.97 9.78
N PHE A 42 12.04 1.13 9.18
CA PHE A 42 11.14 1.55 8.10
C PHE A 42 9.68 1.69 8.52
N GLN A 43 9.33 1.44 9.79
CA GLN A 43 7.95 1.61 10.28
C GLN A 43 7.41 3.02 10.03
N TYR A 44 8.24 4.05 10.18
CA TYR A 44 7.84 5.45 9.88
C TYR A 44 7.57 5.67 8.38
N LEU A 45 8.38 5.08 7.50
CA LEU A 45 8.18 5.19 6.05
C LEU A 45 6.97 4.37 5.59
N ALA A 46 6.70 3.24 6.21
CA ALA A 46 5.51 2.43 5.96
C ALA A 46 4.23 3.22 6.22
N ILE A 47 4.20 3.95 7.33
CA ILE A 47 3.06 4.80 7.71
C ILE A 47 2.83 5.91 6.67
N ILE A 48 3.92 6.56 6.19
CA ILE A 48 3.83 7.67 5.22
C ILE A 48 3.43 7.16 3.83
N LEU A 49 3.96 6.01 3.40
CA LEU A 49 3.72 5.45 2.06
C LEU A 49 2.46 4.57 1.99
N GLY A 50 1.82 4.29 3.12
CA GLY A 50 0.63 3.44 3.17
C GLY A 50 0.90 1.99 2.74
N THR A 51 2.14 1.50 2.91
CA THR A 51 2.57 0.14 2.56
C THR A 51 3.13 -0.55 3.79
N ASP A 52 2.79 -1.82 3.98
CA ASP A 52 3.38 -2.64 5.05
C ASP A 52 4.75 -3.16 4.58
N PHE A 53 5.83 -2.48 5.02
CA PHE A 53 7.19 -2.95 4.77
C PHE A 53 7.42 -4.30 5.42
N GLY A 54 8.08 -5.20 4.68
CA GLY A 54 8.34 -6.57 5.13
C GLY A 54 7.29 -7.59 4.70
N SER A 55 6.23 -7.17 4.00
CA SER A 55 5.27 -8.06 3.33
C SER A 55 5.67 -8.33 1.87
N ILE A 56 5.02 -9.31 1.26
CA ILE A 56 5.20 -9.59 -0.19
C ILE A 56 4.85 -8.36 -1.04
N ILE A 57 3.97 -7.47 -0.54
CA ILE A 57 3.55 -6.24 -1.21
C ILE A 57 4.45 -5.03 -0.84
N SER A 58 5.60 -5.23 -0.25
CA SER A 58 6.47 -4.11 0.19
C SER A 58 6.86 -3.14 -0.93
N LEU A 59 6.97 -3.59 -2.19
CA LEU A 59 7.12 -2.68 -3.32
C LEU A 59 5.88 -1.81 -3.54
N GLY A 60 4.70 -2.27 -3.12
CA GLY A 60 3.44 -1.56 -3.27
C GLY A 60 3.12 -1.23 -4.73
N ILE A 61 2.52 -0.06 -4.90
CA ILE A 61 2.15 0.52 -6.20
C ILE A 61 3.27 1.37 -6.84
N GLY A 62 4.41 1.52 -6.13
CA GLY A 62 5.54 2.36 -6.53
C GLY A 62 5.95 2.18 -8.00
N PRO A 63 6.31 0.94 -8.43
CA PRO A 63 6.75 0.69 -9.79
C PRO A 63 5.74 1.09 -10.87
N ILE A 64 4.44 0.91 -10.59
CA ILE A 64 3.36 1.23 -11.54
C ILE A 64 3.22 2.75 -11.70
N VAL A 65 3.26 3.48 -10.58
CA VAL A 65 3.17 4.95 -10.57
C VAL A 65 4.40 5.57 -11.20
N MET A 66 5.60 5.10 -10.85
CA MET A 66 6.87 5.59 -11.41
C MET A 66 6.94 5.39 -12.92
N ALA A 67 6.60 4.19 -13.42
CA ALA A 67 6.54 3.93 -14.84
C ALA A 67 5.58 4.88 -15.57
N SER A 68 4.41 5.13 -14.97
CA SER A 68 3.40 6.02 -15.55
C SER A 68 3.87 7.47 -15.61
N ILE A 69 4.47 7.98 -14.52
CA ILE A 69 4.97 9.35 -14.45
C ILE A 69 6.12 9.57 -15.43
N ILE A 70 7.10 8.67 -15.47
CA ILE A 70 8.26 8.78 -16.36
C ILE A 70 7.80 8.76 -17.83
N LEU A 71 6.89 7.87 -18.20
CA LEU A 71 6.40 7.80 -19.55
C LEU A 71 5.60 9.05 -19.94
N GLN A 72 4.79 9.60 -19.02
CA GLN A 72 4.07 10.85 -19.24
C GLN A 72 5.02 12.04 -19.41
N LEU A 73 6.08 12.11 -18.60
CA LEU A 73 7.10 13.17 -18.72
C LEU A 73 7.85 13.07 -20.03
N LEU A 74 8.28 11.88 -20.46
CA LEU A 74 8.98 11.66 -21.71
C LEU A 74 8.12 12.02 -22.93
N THR A 75 6.82 11.68 -22.86
CA THR A 75 5.88 12.03 -23.93
C THR A 75 5.54 13.53 -23.92
N GLY A 76 5.36 14.12 -22.72
CA GLY A 76 5.07 15.53 -22.56
C GLY A 76 6.24 16.45 -22.96
N ALA A 77 7.48 16.01 -22.70
CA ALA A 77 8.70 16.71 -23.13
C ALA A 77 9.00 16.54 -24.63
N GLY A 78 8.21 15.76 -25.37
CA GLY A 78 8.43 15.53 -26.80
C GLY A 78 9.64 14.66 -27.15
N ILE A 79 10.25 14.02 -26.13
CA ILE A 79 11.38 13.10 -26.34
C ILE A 79 10.89 11.84 -27.07
N ILE A 80 9.72 11.36 -26.71
CA ILE A 80 9.04 10.23 -27.38
C ILE A 80 7.81 10.79 -28.09
N ASN A 81 7.84 10.81 -29.41
CA ASN A 81 6.72 11.29 -30.24
C ASN A 81 5.65 10.21 -30.38
N ILE A 82 4.84 10.05 -29.34
CA ILE A 82 3.66 9.17 -29.38
C ILE A 82 2.41 10.05 -29.48
N ASN A 83 1.69 9.93 -30.59
CA ASN A 83 0.42 10.63 -30.73
C ASN A 83 -0.68 9.91 -29.96
N THR A 84 -0.86 10.31 -28.69
CA THR A 84 -1.86 9.73 -27.78
C THR A 84 -3.32 9.99 -28.20
N ASN A 85 -3.57 10.81 -29.23
CA ASN A 85 -4.91 11.08 -29.75
C ASN A 85 -5.40 9.97 -30.70
N THR A 86 -4.49 9.17 -31.26
CA THR A 86 -4.80 8.04 -32.14
C THR A 86 -5.01 6.74 -31.35
N VAL A 87 -5.82 5.82 -31.88
CA VAL A 87 -6.06 4.51 -31.26
C VAL A 87 -4.77 3.68 -31.21
N GLU A 88 -3.93 3.78 -32.24
CA GLU A 88 -2.66 3.09 -32.34
C GLU A 88 -1.64 3.66 -31.37
N GLY A 89 -1.55 4.99 -31.25
CA GLY A 89 -0.69 5.65 -30.29
C GLY A 89 -1.04 5.32 -28.84
N LYS A 90 -2.34 5.22 -28.50
CA LYS A 90 -2.78 4.75 -27.17
C LYS A 90 -2.34 3.32 -26.87
N LYS A 91 -2.45 2.42 -27.86
CA LYS A 91 -1.99 1.02 -27.68
C LYS A 91 -0.48 0.94 -27.48
N LEU A 92 0.26 1.73 -28.25
CA LEU A 92 1.73 1.80 -28.15
C LEU A 92 2.17 2.37 -26.81
N PHE A 93 1.52 3.46 -26.36
CA PHE A 93 1.75 4.05 -25.04
C PHE A 93 1.53 3.02 -23.92
N GLN A 94 0.38 2.33 -23.92
CA GLN A 94 0.08 1.28 -22.94
C GLN A 94 1.05 0.11 -23.01
N GLY A 95 1.54 -0.26 -24.20
CA GLY A 95 2.54 -1.31 -24.38
C GLY A 95 3.87 -0.94 -23.72
N ILE A 96 4.37 0.27 -23.98
CA ILE A 96 5.61 0.78 -23.40
C ILE A 96 5.46 0.94 -21.89
N GLN A 97 4.31 1.44 -21.42
CA GLN A 97 4.04 1.55 -20.00
C GLN A 97 4.14 0.21 -19.27
N LYS A 98 3.55 -0.84 -19.83
CA LYS A 98 3.64 -2.21 -19.26
C LYS A 98 5.08 -2.70 -19.17
N LEU A 99 5.86 -2.50 -20.21
CA LEU A 99 7.25 -2.90 -20.25
C LEU A 99 8.09 -2.14 -19.21
N LEU A 100 7.84 -0.83 -19.08
CA LEU A 100 8.44 0.01 -18.04
C LEU A 100 8.08 -0.45 -16.63
N VAL A 101 6.82 -0.83 -16.37
CA VAL A 101 6.40 -1.35 -15.07
C VAL A 101 7.19 -2.60 -14.69
N PHE A 102 7.34 -3.58 -15.59
CA PHE A 102 8.15 -4.77 -15.32
C PHE A 102 9.62 -4.43 -15.05
N PHE A 103 10.19 -3.50 -15.81
CA PHE A 103 11.55 -3.03 -15.58
C PHE A 103 11.68 -2.40 -14.17
N PHE A 104 10.75 -1.52 -13.77
CA PHE A 104 10.79 -0.88 -12.46
C PHE A 104 10.54 -1.85 -11.31
N ILE A 105 9.70 -2.88 -11.48
CA ILE A 105 9.52 -3.94 -10.47
C ILE A 105 10.86 -4.62 -10.16
N ILE A 106 11.60 -5.02 -11.21
CA ILE A 106 12.89 -5.69 -11.02
C ILE A 106 13.92 -4.72 -10.44
N PHE A 107 14.01 -3.52 -10.99
CA PHE A 107 14.94 -2.49 -10.55
C PHE A 107 14.73 -2.12 -9.08
N GLU A 108 13.49 -1.84 -8.70
CA GLU A 108 13.12 -1.42 -7.34
C GLU A 108 13.35 -2.56 -6.34
N ALA A 109 13.00 -3.81 -6.68
CA ALA A 109 13.29 -4.98 -5.87
C ALA A 109 14.79 -5.15 -5.60
N CYS A 110 15.63 -4.97 -6.63
CA CYS A 110 17.09 -5.02 -6.47
C CYS A 110 17.60 -3.88 -5.59
N VAL A 111 17.12 -2.65 -5.80
CA VAL A 111 17.53 -1.48 -5.02
C VAL A 111 17.16 -1.66 -3.56
N TYR A 112 15.94 -2.10 -3.23
CA TYR A 112 15.51 -2.29 -1.85
C TYR A 112 16.39 -3.27 -1.07
N VAL A 113 16.82 -4.36 -1.71
CA VAL A 113 17.67 -5.37 -1.03
C VAL A 113 19.14 -4.97 -1.04
N LEU A 114 19.68 -4.45 -2.15
CA LEU A 114 21.10 -4.07 -2.25
C LEU A 114 21.45 -2.85 -1.40
N MET A 115 20.55 -1.87 -1.31
CA MET A 115 20.73 -0.69 -0.45
C MET A 115 20.39 -0.96 1.02
N LYS A 116 20.16 -2.24 1.39
CA LYS A 116 19.78 -2.65 2.75
C LYS A 116 18.52 -1.96 3.28
N GLY A 117 17.62 -1.57 2.38
CA GLY A 117 16.29 -1.12 2.74
C GLY A 117 15.47 -2.24 3.38
N LEU A 118 15.59 -3.44 2.84
CA LEU A 118 15.11 -4.68 3.42
C LEU A 118 16.34 -5.56 3.69
N GLU A 119 16.81 -5.59 4.96
CA GLU A 119 17.95 -6.42 5.34
C GLU A 119 17.55 -7.90 5.29
N ALA A 120 18.03 -8.59 4.26
CA ALA A 120 17.90 -10.03 4.16
C ALA A 120 18.94 -10.74 5.03
N MET A 121 18.58 -11.89 5.58
CA MET A 121 19.55 -12.77 6.24
C MET A 121 20.69 -13.16 5.30
N PRO A 122 21.92 -13.38 5.79
CA PRO A 122 23.04 -13.77 4.96
C PRO A 122 22.70 -15.01 4.12
N GLY A 123 22.86 -14.92 2.81
CA GLY A 123 22.56 -16.00 1.86
C GLY A 123 21.12 -16.02 1.31
N TYR A 124 20.16 -15.28 1.89
CA TYR A 124 18.76 -15.26 1.45
C TYR A 124 18.38 -14.04 0.59
N SER A 125 19.32 -13.14 0.29
CA SER A 125 19.05 -11.91 -0.49
C SER A 125 18.39 -12.19 -1.83
N TRP A 126 18.83 -13.22 -2.56
CA TRP A 126 18.24 -13.60 -3.83
C TRP A 126 16.77 -14.02 -3.72
N LEU A 127 16.45 -14.77 -2.66
CA LEU A 127 15.11 -15.27 -2.42
C LEU A 127 14.15 -14.11 -2.06
N VAL A 128 14.63 -13.14 -1.28
CA VAL A 128 13.86 -11.91 -0.95
C VAL A 128 13.59 -11.10 -2.22
N ILE A 129 14.59 -10.90 -3.10
CA ILE A 129 14.39 -10.20 -4.38
C ILE A 129 13.32 -10.90 -5.22
N LEU A 130 13.38 -12.23 -5.33
CA LEU A 130 12.42 -13.00 -6.11
C LEU A 130 10.99 -12.88 -5.55
N GLN A 131 10.83 -12.93 -4.22
CA GLN A 131 9.53 -12.73 -3.57
C GLN A 131 8.98 -11.32 -3.83
N LEU A 132 9.82 -10.28 -3.76
CA LEU A 132 9.42 -8.90 -4.06
C LEU A 132 8.99 -8.73 -5.52
N ILE A 133 9.69 -9.33 -6.47
CA ILE A 133 9.31 -9.30 -7.89
C ILE A 133 7.96 -9.98 -8.09
N LEU A 134 7.72 -11.15 -7.48
CA LEU A 134 6.43 -11.83 -7.56
C LEU A 134 5.30 -11.00 -6.96
N GLY A 135 5.55 -10.34 -5.82
CA GLY A 135 4.60 -9.42 -5.20
C GLY A 135 4.27 -8.23 -6.10
N GLY A 136 5.28 -7.59 -6.69
CA GLY A 136 5.08 -6.49 -7.64
C GLY A 136 4.28 -6.90 -8.87
N ILE A 137 4.57 -8.08 -9.43
CA ILE A 137 3.80 -8.66 -10.55
C ILE A 137 2.35 -8.94 -10.13
N ALA A 138 2.11 -9.46 -8.93
CA ALA A 138 0.76 -9.71 -8.42
C ALA A 138 -0.04 -8.40 -8.32
N ILE A 139 0.54 -7.33 -7.76
CA ILE A 139 -0.11 -6.01 -7.70
C ILE A 139 -0.40 -5.47 -9.10
N TYR A 140 0.53 -5.63 -10.04
CA TYR A 140 0.30 -5.19 -11.41
C TYR A 140 -0.90 -5.91 -12.05
N TYR A 141 -1.02 -7.23 -11.90
CA TYR A 141 -2.18 -7.96 -12.42
C TYR A 141 -3.48 -7.61 -11.69
N MET A 142 -3.44 -7.37 -10.39
CA MET A 142 -4.59 -6.90 -9.62
C MET A 142 -5.05 -5.52 -10.10
N ASN A 143 -4.12 -4.60 -10.40
CA ASN A 143 -4.45 -3.31 -11.01
C ASN A 143 -5.12 -3.50 -12.39
N GLU A 144 -4.58 -4.36 -13.24
CA GLU A 144 -5.15 -4.64 -14.57
C GLU A 144 -6.55 -5.27 -14.49
N LEU A 145 -6.80 -6.11 -13.48
CA LEU A 145 -8.14 -6.64 -13.20
C LEU A 145 -9.13 -5.54 -12.80
N CYS A 146 -8.71 -4.63 -11.90
CA CYS A 146 -9.55 -3.49 -11.51
C CYS A 146 -9.88 -2.56 -12.67
N GLU A 147 -8.93 -2.29 -13.56
CA GLU A 147 -9.15 -1.46 -14.75
C GLU A 147 -10.11 -2.09 -15.74
N LYS A 148 -10.10 -3.43 -15.88
CA LYS A 148 -10.94 -4.15 -16.86
C LYS A 148 -12.32 -4.50 -16.31
N TRP A 149 -12.42 -4.91 -15.06
CA TRP A 149 -13.63 -5.49 -14.47
C TRP A 149 -14.15 -4.73 -13.26
N GLY A 150 -13.33 -3.84 -12.66
CA GLY A 150 -13.65 -3.08 -11.47
C GLY A 150 -14.19 -1.68 -11.75
N PHE A 151 -14.11 -0.83 -10.72
CA PHE A 151 -14.55 0.57 -10.76
C PHE A 151 -13.58 1.52 -11.47
N GLY A 152 -12.43 1.07 -11.92
CA GLY A 152 -11.44 1.91 -12.60
C GLY A 152 -10.01 1.60 -12.17
N SER A 153 -9.19 2.63 -11.92
CA SER A 153 -7.78 2.46 -11.56
C SER A 153 -7.61 1.71 -10.25
N GLY A 154 -6.96 0.54 -10.31
CA GLY A 154 -6.62 -0.25 -9.14
C GLY A 154 -5.66 0.48 -8.20
N VAL A 155 -4.72 1.27 -8.76
CA VAL A 155 -3.78 2.10 -7.99
C VAL A 155 -4.52 3.02 -7.02
N SER A 156 -5.54 3.75 -7.50
CA SER A 156 -6.33 4.65 -6.65
C SER A 156 -7.07 3.90 -5.54
N ILE A 157 -7.58 2.72 -5.83
CA ILE A 157 -8.29 1.87 -4.87
C ILE A 157 -7.32 1.36 -3.81
N PHE A 158 -6.10 0.94 -4.18
CA PHE A 158 -5.09 0.46 -3.24
C PHE A 158 -4.59 1.57 -2.32
N ILE A 159 -4.35 2.80 -2.86
CA ILE A 159 -4.00 3.96 -2.03
C ILE A 159 -5.09 4.26 -1.02
N ALA A 160 -6.34 4.33 -1.48
CA ALA A 160 -7.47 4.60 -0.60
C ALA A 160 -7.66 3.50 0.46
N ALA A 161 -7.48 2.24 0.08
CA ALA A 161 -7.58 1.10 1.00
C ALA A 161 -6.47 1.11 2.05
N GLY A 162 -5.22 1.32 1.65
CA GLY A 162 -4.08 1.43 2.56
C GLY A 162 -4.22 2.60 3.53
N ALA A 163 -4.54 3.79 3.03
CA ALA A 163 -4.78 4.96 3.87
C ALA A 163 -5.95 4.74 4.86
N SER A 164 -7.06 4.15 4.40
CA SER A 164 -8.20 3.84 5.26
C SER A 164 -7.84 2.81 6.33
N TRP A 165 -7.05 1.80 5.98
CA TRP A 165 -6.56 0.80 6.92
C TRP A 165 -5.71 1.44 8.03
N HIS A 166 -4.74 2.28 7.66
CA HIS A 166 -3.90 2.98 8.63
C HIS A 166 -4.70 3.93 9.52
N LEU A 167 -5.61 4.69 8.95
CA LEU A 167 -6.51 5.55 9.74
C LEU A 167 -7.35 4.73 10.73
N PHE A 168 -7.94 3.62 10.25
CA PHE A 168 -8.77 2.77 11.10
C PHE A 168 -7.96 2.12 12.22
N THR A 169 -6.80 1.56 11.92
CA THR A 169 -5.94 0.93 12.93
C THR A 169 -5.43 1.94 13.95
N GLN A 170 -5.00 3.13 13.54
CA GLN A 170 -4.56 4.18 14.45
C GLN A 170 -5.70 4.74 15.30
N ALA A 171 -6.92 4.84 14.76
CA ALA A 171 -8.08 5.30 15.50
C ALA A 171 -8.57 4.29 16.54
N PHE A 172 -8.63 3.00 16.15
CA PHE A 172 -9.26 1.91 16.90
C PHE A 172 -8.27 0.85 17.40
N GLN A 173 -7.01 1.22 17.66
CA GLN A 173 -6.05 0.28 18.23
C GLN A 173 -6.42 -0.07 19.67
N PHE A 174 -7.00 -1.26 19.84
CA PHE A 174 -7.46 -1.77 21.15
C PHE A 174 -6.33 -2.35 22.01
N VAL A 175 -5.11 -2.39 21.50
CA VAL A 175 -3.96 -2.98 22.19
C VAL A 175 -3.06 -1.85 22.71
N ASN A 176 -2.71 -1.94 23.98
CA ASN A 176 -1.75 -1.05 24.60
C ASN A 176 -0.30 -1.38 24.17
N THR A 177 0.65 -0.46 24.35
CA THR A 177 2.09 -0.66 24.14
C THR A 177 2.66 -1.88 24.89
N GLN A 178 1.94 -2.41 25.89
CA GLN A 178 2.29 -3.61 26.65
C GLN A 178 1.57 -4.89 26.18
N GLY A 179 0.85 -4.86 25.07
CA GLY A 179 0.15 -6.02 24.53
C GLY A 179 -1.15 -6.40 25.25
N ARG A 180 -1.67 -5.56 26.17
CA ARG A 180 -2.93 -5.81 26.89
C ARG A 180 -4.11 -5.16 26.16
N ASN A 181 -5.27 -5.83 26.21
CA ASN A 181 -6.50 -5.30 25.65
C ASN A 181 -7.03 -4.14 26.51
N CYS A 182 -7.04 -2.95 25.92
CA CYS A 182 -7.40 -1.70 26.57
C CYS A 182 -8.89 -1.62 26.98
N LEU A 183 -9.77 -2.41 26.39
CA LEU A 183 -11.18 -2.50 26.72
C LEU A 183 -11.46 -3.18 28.09
N LEU A 184 -10.53 -4.02 28.55
CA LEU A 184 -10.69 -4.76 29.82
C LEU A 184 -10.06 -4.04 31.01
N ASP A 185 -9.13 -3.12 30.78
CA ASP A 185 -8.36 -2.45 31.85
C ASP A 185 -8.38 -0.92 31.61
N PHE A 186 -9.52 -0.29 31.88
CA PHE A 186 -9.73 1.15 31.73
C PHE A 186 -8.94 2.01 32.74
N SER A 187 -8.34 1.40 33.77
CA SER A 187 -7.78 2.14 34.93
C SER A 187 -6.25 2.25 34.96
N GLY A 188 -5.49 1.59 34.07
CA GLY A 188 -4.07 1.41 34.33
C GLY A 188 -3.09 2.06 33.37
N THR A 189 -3.38 2.12 32.07
CA THR A 189 -2.42 2.61 31.05
C THR A 189 -3.17 3.19 29.85
N ALA A 190 -2.67 4.32 29.31
CA ALA A 190 -3.27 4.98 28.15
C ALA A 190 -3.36 4.02 26.95
N CYS A 191 -4.52 3.98 26.30
CA CYS A 191 -4.74 3.23 25.08
C CYS A 191 -3.87 3.78 23.95
N SER A 192 -3.42 2.94 23.01
CA SER A 192 -2.66 3.40 21.84
C SER A 192 -3.58 4.03 20.77
N GLY A 193 -4.85 3.64 20.71
CA GLY A 193 -5.83 4.18 19.76
C GLY A 193 -6.28 5.58 20.13
N LYS A 194 -6.10 6.56 19.24
CA LYS A 194 -6.40 7.98 19.51
C LYS A 194 -7.86 8.23 19.91
N VAL A 195 -8.81 7.53 19.32
CA VAL A 195 -10.24 7.63 19.68
C VAL A 195 -10.50 7.04 21.08
N LEU A 196 -9.83 5.95 21.41
CA LEU A 196 -9.97 5.32 22.72
C LEU A 196 -9.37 6.17 23.84
N VAL A 197 -8.21 6.81 23.59
CA VAL A 197 -7.62 7.80 24.52
C VAL A 197 -8.57 8.95 24.78
N LEU A 198 -9.25 9.44 23.75
CA LEU A 198 -10.24 10.51 23.88
C LEU A 198 -11.45 10.07 24.72
N ILE A 199 -11.96 8.87 24.48
CA ILE A 199 -13.05 8.30 25.29
C ILE A 199 -12.61 8.10 26.74
N GLN A 200 -11.41 7.58 26.96
CA GLN A 200 -10.84 7.36 28.29
C GLN A 200 -10.64 8.69 29.05
N SER A 201 -10.17 9.74 28.37
CA SER A 201 -10.01 11.07 28.98
C SER A 201 -11.34 11.72 29.39
N ILE A 202 -12.40 11.46 28.61
CA ILE A 202 -13.75 11.93 28.94
C ILE A 202 -14.29 11.19 30.18
N ILE A 203 -14.09 9.87 30.25
CA ILE A 203 -14.59 9.05 31.37
C ILE A 203 -13.81 9.38 32.65
N ASN A 204 -12.51 9.54 32.58
CA ASN A 204 -11.64 9.79 33.75
C ASN A 204 -11.55 11.25 34.16
N LYS A 205 -12.23 12.18 33.47
CA LYS A 205 -12.25 13.64 33.76
C LYS A 205 -10.87 14.32 33.83
N TYR A 206 -9.89 13.89 33.04
CA TYR A 206 -8.58 14.54 32.94
C TYR A 206 -8.56 15.56 31.79
N PRO A 207 -8.70 16.90 32.05
CA PRO A 207 -8.81 17.91 30.99
C PRO A 207 -7.51 18.08 30.17
N VAL A 208 -6.34 17.75 30.74
CA VAL A 208 -5.05 17.90 30.07
C VAL A 208 -4.85 16.82 29.02
N GLU A 209 -5.28 15.59 29.27
CA GLU A 209 -5.21 14.48 28.31
C GLU A 209 -6.22 14.66 27.17
N PHE A 210 -7.38 15.23 27.46
CA PHE A 210 -8.39 15.55 26.45
C PHE A 210 -7.86 16.54 25.40
N ALA A 211 -7.22 17.63 25.84
CA ALA A 211 -6.64 18.64 24.94
C ALA A 211 -5.49 18.07 24.07
N SER A 212 -4.64 17.23 24.66
CA SER A 212 -3.55 16.58 23.94
C SER A 212 -4.05 15.52 22.95
N ALA A 213 -5.06 14.74 23.31
CA ALA A 213 -5.69 13.76 22.45
C ALA A 213 -6.43 14.40 21.26
N LEU A 214 -7.13 15.51 21.51
CA LEU A 214 -7.80 16.29 20.47
C LEU A 214 -6.80 16.96 19.53
N GLY A 215 -5.71 17.50 20.05
CA GLY A 215 -4.62 18.06 19.26
C GLY A 215 -3.94 17.01 18.38
N ALA A 216 -3.73 15.80 18.89
CA ALA A 216 -3.18 14.69 18.14
C ALA A 216 -4.14 14.15 17.05
N LEU A 217 -5.46 14.25 17.26
CA LEU A 217 -6.48 13.87 16.25
C LEU A 217 -6.59 14.91 15.12
N LEU A 218 -6.41 16.19 15.44
CA LEU A 218 -6.48 17.29 14.47
C LEU A 218 -5.16 17.47 13.68
N SER A 219 -4.03 16.95 14.17
CA SER A 219 -2.73 17.03 13.52
C SER A 219 -2.43 15.86 12.55
N THR A 220 -3.37 14.93 12.41
CA THR A 220 -3.27 13.81 11.45
C THR A 220 -4.07 14.12 10.20
#